data_a45d416559b9267ab9b62bcc92bf94ba
#
_entry.id   a45d416559b9267ab9b62bcc92bf94ba
#
_cell.length_a   1.000
_cell.length_b   1.000
_cell.length_c   1.000
_cell.angle_alpha   90.00
_cell.angle_beta   90.00
_cell.angle_gamma   90.00
#
_symmetry.space_group_name_H-M   'P 1'
#
loop_
_entity.id
_entity.type
_entity.pdbx_description
1 polymer ?
#
loop_
_entity_poly.entity_id
_entity_poly.type
_entity_poly.pdbx_seq_one_letter_code
_entity_poly.pdbx_strand_id
1 'polypeptide(L)'
;VRVINETTLLVATTNKGKLREIQAALDGVTVDGVALHVQLLPDDAGIPAPDETGSTFAENARLKALYYAQATGMLTVAEDSGLEIDALDGAPGVLSARYPGATYGERFTRLFAEMAARGAGVGAPEQRGARFVAALALARPREADAPDAAGSAGEAGAAGDVLFETEGVIEGRIADAPSGAGGFGYDPIFFYAPYGRTLADVSDAEKLRVSHRGAAFRELRAFLERA
;
A
#
# COMPACT_ATOMS: atom_id res chain seq x y z
N VAL A 1 19.71 -5.70 21.10
CA VAL A 1 19.73 -6.73 20.04
C VAL A 1 19.38 -6.01 18.76
N ARG A 2 20.30 -6.01 17.77
CA ARG A 2 20.02 -5.43 16.45
C ARG A 2 18.94 -6.24 15.77
N VAL A 3 17.92 -5.57 15.27
CA VAL A 3 16.79 -6.21 14.59
C VAL A 3 17.06 -6.36 13.09
N ILE A 4 17.84 -5.42 12.52
CA ILE A 4 18.18 -5.36 11.09
C ILE A 4 19.67 -5.11 10.94
N ASN A 5 20.35 -5.93 10.13
CA ASN A 5 21.75 -5.75 9.74
C ASN A 5 21.90 -5.50 8.23
N GLU A 6 20.79 -5.63 7.48
CA GLU A 6 20.78 -5.50 6.05
C GLU A 6 20.65 -4.01 5.66
N THR A 7 21.47 -3.61 4.71
CA THR A 7 21.43 -2.26 4.10
C THR A 7 20.77 -2.26 2.73
N THR A 8 20.25 -3.41 2.27
CA THR A 8 19.50 -3.55 1.04
C THR A 8 18.07 -3.98 1.36
N LEU A 9 17.10 -3.21 0.87
CA LEU A 9 15.66 -3.44 1.04
C LEU A 9 15.03 -3.71 -0.33
N LEU A 10 14.44 -4.89 -0.49
CA LEU A 10 13.61 -5.19 -1.65
C LEU A 10 12.23 -4.55 -1.47
N VAL A 11 11.77 -3.80 -2.47
CA VAL A 11 10.40 -3.29 -2.56
C VAL A 11 9.61 -4.18 -3.51
N ALA A 12 8.72 -5.00 -2.94
CA ALA A 12 7.97 -6.03 -3.65
C ALA A 12 6.68 -5.45 -4.27
N THR A 13 6.83 -4.68 -5.34
CA THR A 13 5.71 -4.18 -6.15
C THR A 13 6.13 -3.97 -7.60
N THR A 14 5.23 -4.28 -8.52
CA THR A 14 5.37 -4.00 -9.96
C THR A 14 4.58 -2.75 -10.38
N ASN A 15 3.81 -2.15 -9.47
CA ASN A 15 3.01 -0.96 -9.76
C ASN A 15 3.90 0.29 -9.82
N LYS A 16 4.11 0.82 -11.04
CA LYS A 16 4.98 1.99 -11.29
C LYS A 16 4.56 3.25 -10.54
N GLY A 17 3.25 3.43 -10.29
CA GLY A 17 2.75 4.56 -9.51
C GLY A 17 3.18 4.44 -8.04
N LYS A 18 3.00 3.27 -7.44
CA LYS A 18 3.46 2.98 -6.09
C LYS A 18 4.98 3.13 -5.96
N LEU A 19 5.74 2.58 -6.92
CA LEU A 19 7.21 2.64 -6.91
C LEU A 19 7.76 4.06 -6.76
N ARG A 20 7.23 5.01 -7.55
CA ARG A 20 7.67 6.42 -7.48
C ARG A 20 7.47 7.02 -6.09
N GLU A 21 6.30 6.80 -5.49
CA GLU A 21 5.99 7.29 -4.14
C GLU A 21 6.85 6.63 -3.07
N ILE A 22 7.08 5.31 -3.18
CA ILE A 22 7.90 4.53 -2.24
C ILE A 22 9.37 4.98 -2.30
N GLN A 23 9.92 5.13 -3.50
CA GLN A 23 11.29 5.61 -3.68
C GLN A 23 11.46 6.99 -3.05
N ALA A 24 10.52 7.92 -3.29
CA ALA A 24 10.56 9.26 -2.68
C ALA A 24 10.42 9.21 -1.15
N ALA A 25 9.63 8.27 -0.59
CA ALA A 25 9.46 8.13 0.85
C ALA A 25 10.70 7.54 1.55
N LEU A 26 11.44 6.68 0.86
CA LEU A 26 12.65 6.01 1.39
C LEU A 26 13.96 6.75 1.03
N ASP A 27 13.88 7.85 0.31
CA ASP A 27 15.06 8.62 -0.06
C ASP A 27 15.80 9.12 1.19
N GLY A 28 17.14 8.95 1.21
CA GLY A 28 18.01 9.34 2.31
C GLY A 28 17.85 8.57 3.61
N VAL A 29 17.13 7.42 3.62
CA VAL A 29 17.06 6.54 4.80
C VAL A 29 18.42 5.89 5.04
N THR A 30 18.80 5.76 6.32
CA THR A 30 20.00 5.05 6.76
C THR A 30 19.65 3.99 7.79
N VAL A 31 20.39 2.89 7.78
CA VAL A 31 20.37 1.84 8.80
C VAL A 31 21.76 1.80 9.43
N ASP A 32 21.88 1.99 10.73
CA ASP A 32 23.18 2.11 11.44
C ASP A 32 24.14 3.17 10.82
N GLY A 33 23.61 4.26 10.26
CA GLY A 33 24.38 5.31 9.59
C GLY A 33 24.86 4.93 8.17
N VAL A 34 24.52 3.76 7.66
CA VAL A 34 24.78 3.33 6.28
C VAL A 34 23.54 3.58 5.43
N ALA A 35 23.72 4.18 4.24
CA ALA A 35 22.61 4.46 3.33
C ALA A 35 21.87 3.17 2.94
N LEU A 36 20.55 3.18 3.07
CA LEU A 36 19.70 2.08 2.63
C LEU A 36 19.68 2.00 1.10
N HIS A 37 20.04 0.86 0.55
CA HIS A 37 19.89 0.59 -0.87
C HIS A 37 18.51 -0.01 -1.17
N VAL A 38 17.67 0.74 -1.88
CA VAL A 38 16.35 0.26 -2.31
C VAL A 38 16.48 -0.50 -3.62
N GLN A 39 16.18 -1.79 -3.58
CA GLN A 39 16.13 -2.67 -4.75
C GLN A 39 14.69 -2.92 -5.16
N LEU A 40 14.41 -2.85 -6.46
CA LEU A 40 13.09 -3.18 -7.00
C LEU A 40 13.04 -4.65 -7.40
N LEU A 41 11.85 -5.23 -7.34
CA LEU A 41 11.64 -6.56 -7.91
C LEU A 41 11.82 -6.47 -9.43
N PRO A 42 12.79 -7.20 -10.03
CA PRO A 42 12.99 -7.17 -11.48
C PRO A 42 11.77 -7.74 -12.21
N ASP A 43 11.39 -7.14 -13.33
CA ASP A 43 10.27 -7.61 -14.17
C ASP A 43 10.51 -9.05 -14.70
N ASP A 44 11.77 -9.44 -14.86
CA ASP A 44 12.24 -10.74 -15.36
C ASP A 44 12.73 -11.68 -14.24
N ALA A 45 12.45 -11.40 -13.00
CA ALA A 45 12.89 -12.22 -11.86
C ALA A 45 12.38 -13.68 -11.91
N GLY A 46 11.42 -13.98 -12.78
CA GLY A 46 10.80 -15.30 -12.88
C GLY A 46 10.00 -15.73 -11.63
N ILE A 47 9.77 -14.79 -10.70
CA ILE A 47 9.01 -15.03 -9.48
C ILE A 47 7.55 -14.66 -9.77
N PRO A 48 6.62 -15.62 -9.79
CA PRO A 48 5.21 -15.33 -10.00
C PRO A 48 4.67 -14.48 -8.84
N ALA A 49 3.69 -13.63 -9.13
CA ALA A 49 3.01 -12.90 -8.05
C ALA A 49 2.20 -13.89 -7.19
N PRO A 50 2.25 -13.79 -5.86
CA PRO A 50 1.43 -14.63 -5.00
C PRO A 50 -0.04 -14.25 -5.14
N ASP A 51 -0.92 -15.22 -4.94
CA ASP A 51 -2.36 -14.97 -4.85
C ASP A 51 -2.66 -14.16 -3.59
N GLU A 52 -3.30 -13.02 -3.76
CA GLU A 52 -3.76 -12.18 -2.65
C GLU A 52 -5.08 -12.72 -2.11
N THR A 53 -4.99 -13.65 -1.16
CA THR A 53 -6.15 -14.35 -0.56
C THR A 53 -6.64 -13.71 0.74
N GLY A 54 -5.94 -12.70 1.24
CA GLY A 54 -6.29 -11.99 2.48
C GLY A 54 -7.59 -11.21 2.33
N SER A 55 -8.33 -11.14 3.42
CA SER A 55 -9.56 -10.35 3.55
C SER A 55 -9.29 -8.87 3.88
N THR A 56 -8.07 -8.56 4.31
CA THR A 56 -7.61 -7.22 4.68
C THR A 56 -6.35 -6.83 3.93
N PHE A 57 -6.07 -5.51 3.85
CA PHE A 57 -4.83 -5.02 3.29
C PHE A 57 -3.60 -5.53 4.08
N ALA A 58 -3.71 -5.61 5.41
CA ALA A 58 -2.62 -6.10 6.27
C ALA A 58 -2.29 -7.57 5.99
N GLU A 59 -3.30 -8.43 5.84
CA GLU A 59 -3.09 -9.84 5.49
C GLU A 59 -2.39 -9.99 4.13
N ASN A 60 -2.81 -9.24 3.12
CA ASN A 60 -2.20 -9.28 1.80
C ASN A 60 -0.78 -8.68 1.79
N ALA A 61 -0.52 -7.60 2.54
CA ALA A 61 0.82 -7.03 2.67
C ALA A 61 1.78 -8.03 3.31
N ARG A 62 1.36 -8.68 4.41
CA ARG A 62 2.12 -9.73 5.11
C ARG A 62 2.41 -10.91 4.20
N LEU A 63 1.40 -11.43 3.51
CA LEU A 63 1.53 -12.53 2.57
C LEU A 63 2.59 -12.22 1.51
N LYS A 64 2.49 -11.06 0.88
CA LYS A 64 3.46 -10.63 -0.14
C LYS A 64 4.86 -10.45 0.42
N ALA A 65 5.02 -9.82 1.59
CA ALA A 65 6.33 -9.59 2.19
C ALA A 65 7.05 -10.91 2.49
N LEU A 66 6.37 -11.85 3.13
CA LEU A 66 6.90 -13.18 3.44
C LEU A 66 7.24 -13.98 2.18
N TYR A 67 6.34 -13.99 1.20
CA TYR A 67 6.55 -14.68 -0.05
C TYR A 67 7.80 -14.20 -0.80
N TYR A 68 7.91 -12.88 -1.01
CA TYR A 68 9.06 -12.34 -1.73
C TYR A 68 10.35 -12.37 -0.93
N ALA A 69 10.30 -12.21 0.40
CA ALA A 69 11.48 -12.39 1.25
C ALA A 69 12.07 -13.80 1.10
N GLN A 70 11.22 -14.83 1.16
CA GLN A 70 11.65 -16.21 0.99
C GLN A 70 12.13 -16.50 -0.43
N ALA A 71 11.43 -16.01 -1.45
CA ALA A 71 11.78 -16.26 -2.85
C ALA A 71 13.09 -15.60 -3.28
N THR A 72 13.45 -14.46 -2.67
CA THR A 72 14.64 -13.69 -3.04
C THR A 72 15.80 -13.81 -2.06
N GLY A 73 15.55 -14.31 -0.86
CA GLY A 73 16.55 -14.32 0.22
C GLY A 73 16.86 -12.92 0.78
N MET A 74 16.00 -11.92 0.56
CA MET A 74 16.27 -10.53 0.91
C MET A 74 15.29 -9.99 1.95
N LEU A 75 15.77 -9.01 2.76
CA LEU A 75 14.86 -8.16 3.55
C LEU A 75 13.89 -7.47 2.58
N THR A 76 12.60 -7.65 2.81
CA THR A 76 11.56 -7.28 1.84
C THR A 76 10.44 -6.48 2.49
N VAL A 77 10.10 -5.34 1.90
CA VAL A 77 8.86 -4.63 2.21
C VAL A 77 7.83 -4.86 1.11
N ALA A 78 6.61 -5.20 1.50
CA ALA A 78 5.46 -5.24 0.61
C ALA A 78 4.33 -4.36 1.14
N GLU A 79 3.52 -3.88 0.22
CA GLU A 79 2.38 -3.02 0.50
C GLU A 79 1.13 -3.59 -0.17
N ASP A 80 0.01 -3.56 0.55
CA ASP A 80 -1.31 -3.64 -0.05
C ASP A 80 -2.12 -2.39 0.30
N SER A 81 -2.89 -1.87 -0.67
CA SER A 81 -3.57 -0.59 -0.48
C SER A 81 -4.75 -0.44 -1.40
N GLY A 82 -5.71 0.35 -0.98
CA GLY A 82 -6.90 0.62 -1.79
C GLY A 82 -7.76 1.75 -1.26
N LEU A 83 -8.85 1.97 -1.96
CA LEU A 83 -9.90 2.92 -1.66
C LEU A 83 -11.02 2.22 -0.92
N GLU A 84 -11.48 2.79 0.18
CA GLU A 84 -12.69 2.39 0.87
C GLU A 84 -13.69 3.55 0.81
N ILE A 85 -14.97 3.24 0.50
CA ILE A 85 -16.04 4.22 0.39
C ILE A 85 -17.13 3.83 1.38
N ASP A 86 -17.47 4.73 2.31
CA ASP A 86 -18.42 4.47 3.40
C ASP A 86 -19.80 4.07 2.88
N ALA A 87 -20.29 4.77 1.86
CA ALA A 87 -21.58 4.46 1.23
C ALA A 87 -21.64 3.08 0.54
N LEU A 88 -20.48 2.46 0.30
CA LEU A 88 -20.34 1.15 -0.32
C LEU A 88 -19.85 0.08 0.67
N ASP A 89 -20.04 0.30 1.98
CA ASP A 89 -19.61 -0.61 3.05
C ASP A 89 -18.10 -0.97 2.95
N GLY A 90 -17.26 0.00 2.57
CA GLY A 90 -15.82 -0.17 2.39
C GLY A 90 -15.38 -0.66 0.99
N ALA A 91 -16.31 -0.98 0.09
CA ALA A 91 -15.90 -1.30 -1.28
C ALA A 91 -15.34 -0.07 -1.99
N PRO A 92 -14.35 -0.26 -2.91
CA PRO A 92 -13.79 -1.50 -3.43
C PRO A 92 -12.83 -2.25 -2.49
N GLY A 93 -12.25 -1.62 -1.44
CA GLY A 93 -11.39 -2.27 -0.46
C GLY A 93 -10.22 -3.00 -1.11
N VAL A 94 -9.91 -4.22 -0.68
CA VAL A 94 -8.83 -5.07 -1.23
C VAL A 94 -8.99 -5.38 -2.73
N LEU A 95 -10.18 -5.15 -3.28
CA LEU A 95 -10.44 -5.31 -4.71
C LEU A 95 -10.15 -4.05 -5.54
N SER A 96 -9.58 -2.99 -4.94
CA SER A 96 -9.35 -1.70 -5.62
C SER A 96 -8.64 -1.82 -6.96
N ALA A 97 -7.58 -2.63 -7.03
CA ALA A 97 -6.84 -2.86 -8.28
C ALA A 97 -7.61 -3.69 -9.31
N ARG A 98 -8.56 -4.50 -8.86
CA ARG A 98 -9.34 -5.47 -9.66
C ARG A 98 -10.81 -5.09 -9.77
N TYR A 99 -11.19 -3.87 -9.31
CA TYR A 99 -12.56 -3.40 -9.39
C TYR A 99 -13.04 -3.37 -10.84
N PRO A 100 -14.29 -3.81 -11.13
CA PRO A 100 -14.77 -3.99 -12.50
C PRO A 100 -14.73 -2.70 -13.33
N GLY A 101 -14.12 -2.80 -14.50
CA GLY A 101 -13.89 -1.73 -15.48
C GLY A 101 -12.51 -1.89 -16.14
N ALA A 102 -12.45 -1.81 -17.47
CA ALA A 102 -11.21 -1.92 -18.24
C ALA A 102 -10.30 -0.69 -18.04
N THR A 103 -10.92 0.46 -17.77
CA THR A 103 -10.23 1.73 -17.51
C THR A 103 -10.66 2.32 -16.16
N TYR A 104 -9.86 3.24 -15.62
CA TYR A 104 -10.27 3.96 -14.41
C TYR A 104 -11.52 4.82 -14.64
N GLY A 105 -11.73 5.38 -15.83
CA GLY A 105 -12.95 6.10 -16.18
C GLY A 105 -14.22 5.24 -16.05
N GLU A 106 -14.16 3.99 -16.50
CA GLU A 106 -15.25 3.03 -16.34
C GLU A 106 -15.47 2.66 -14.87
N ARG A 107 -14.39 2.46 -14.10
CA ARG A 107 -14.47 2.21 -12.66
C ARG A 107 -15.10 3.38 -11.92
N PHE A 108 -14.74 4.62 -12.26
CA PHE A 108 -15.36 5.83 -11.69
C PHE A 108 -16.84 5.90 -11.98
N THR A 109 -17.24 5.69 -13.26
CA THR A 109 -18.64 5.68 -13.68
C THR A 109 -19.45 4.66 -12.88
N ARG A 110 -18.90 3.47 -12.68
CA ARG A 110 -19.53 2.42 -11.89
C ARG A 110 -19.65 2.79 -10.42
N LEU A 111 -18.58 3.28 -9.79
CA LEU A 111 -18.60 3.71 -8.39
C LEU A 111 -19.62 4.81 -8.16
N PHE A 112 -19.68 5.81 -9.04
CA PHE A 112 -20.67 6.88 -8.93
C PHE A 112 -22.11 6.37 -9.05
N ALA A 113 -22.37 5.41 -9.95
CA ALA A 113 -23.70 4.82 -10.09
C ALA A 113 -24.09 4.00 -8.84
N GLU A 114 -23.18 3.21 -8.29
CA GLU A 114 -23.40 2.41 -7.07
C GLU A 114 -23.62 3.31 -5.84
N MET A 115 -22.84 4.38 -5.70
CA MET A 115 -23.01 5.38 -4.63
C MET A 115 -24.36 6.10 -4.77
N ALA A 116 -24.74 6.51 -5.97
CA ALA A 116 -26.02 7.16 -6.21
C ALA A 116 -27.21 6.27 -5.84
N ALA A 117 -27.13 4.97 -6.16
CA ALA A 117 -28.13 3.99 -5.78
C ALA A 117 -28.31 3.82 -4.26
N ARG A 118 -27.29 4.23 -3.48
CA ARG A 118 -27.30 4.23 -1.99
C ARG A 118 -27.52 5.63 -1.39
N GLY A 119 -27.93 6.60 -2.19
CA GLY A 119 -28.21 7.96 -1.74
C GLY A 119 -27.00 8.88 -1.65
N ALA A 120 -25.78 8.40 -1.92
CA ALA A 120 -24.54 9.18 -1.93
C ALA A 120 -24.22 9.77 -3.32
N GLY A 121 -25.24 10.33 -3.99
CA GLY A 121 -25.12 10.93 -5.31
C GLY A 121 -24.39 12.29 -5.31
N VAL A 122 -24.33 12.91 -6.47
CA VAL A 122 -23.77 14.26 -6.66
C VAL A 122 -24.54 15.26 -5.79
N GLY A 123 -23.83 16.16 -5.12
CA GLY A 123 -24.41 17.17 -4.24
C GLY A 123 -24.72 16.71 -2.81
N ALA A 124 -24.33 15.49 -2.42
CA ALA A 124 -24.43 14.97 -1.05
C ALA A 124 -23.04 14.69 -0.43
N PRO A 125 -22.20 15.72 -0.23
CA PRO A 125 -20.79 15.54 0.14
C PRO A 125 -20.61 14.83 1.48
N GLU A 126 -21.52 14.98 2.43
CA GLU A 126 -21.51 14.32 3.76
C GLU A 126 -21.77 12.81 3.68
N GLN A 127 -22.33 12.32 2.58
CA GLN A 127 -22.62 10.90 2.36
C GLN A 127 -21.53 10.23 1.49
N ARG A 128 -20.50 10.96 1.09
CA ARG A 128 -19.47 10.52 0.16
C ARG A 128 -18.13 10.25 0.85
N GLY A 129 -18.16 10.03 2.17
CA GLY A 129 -16.97 9.70 2.96
C GLY A 129 -16.18 8.55 2.34
N ALA A 130 -14.88 8.69 2.30
CA ALA A 130 -13.98 7.68 1.74
C ALA A 130 -12.60 7.83 2.35
N ARG A 131 -11.84 6.73 2.38
CA ARG A 131 -10.43 6.75 2.79
C ARG A 131 -9.58 5.95 1.83
N PHE A 132 -8.31 6.33 1.71
CA PHE A 132 -7.29 5.41 1.24
C PHE A 132 -6.58 4.78 2.43
N VAL A 133 -6.32 3.49 2.31
CA VAL A 133 -5.55 2.70 3.27
C VAL A 133 -4.33 2.11 2.58
N ALA A 134 -3.18 2.12 3.25
CA ALA A 134 -1.99 1.37 2.86
C ALA A 134 -1.48 0.58 4.05
N ALA A 135 -1.49 -0.73 3.96
CA ALA A 135 -0.85 -1.61 4.91
C ALA A 135 0.54 -2.00 4.40
N LEU A 136 1.53 -1.99 5.29
CA LEU A 136 2.90 -2.41 5.02
C LEU A 136 3.27 -3.59 5.90
N ALA A 137 4.04 -4.51 5.35
CA ALA A 137 4.76 -5.52 6.10
C ALA A 137 6.22 -5.56 5.66
N LEU A 138 7.15 -5.59 6.63
CA LEU A 138 8.57 -5.82 6.44
C LEU A 138 8.88 -7.23 6.92
N ALA A 139 9.47 -8.06 6.06
CA ALA A 139 9.82 -9.43 6.39
C ALA A 139 11.24 -9.76 5.95
N ARG A 140 11.87 -10.68 6.65
CA ARG A 140 13.12 -11.31 6.23
C ARG A 140 12.90 -12.81 5.98
N PRO A 141 13.74 -13.43 5.12
CA PRO A 141 13.70 -14.86 4.95
C PRO A 141 14.08 -15.55 6.26
N ARG A 142 13.52 -16.74 6.54
CA ARG A 142 13.98 -17.59 7.62
C ARG A 142 15.24 -18.32 7.18
N GLU A 143 16.25 -18.34 8.04
CA GLU A 143 17.41 -19.20 7.84
C GLU A 143 17.00 -20.68 7.87
N ALA A 144 17.57 -21.49 6.98
CA ALA A 144 17.17 -22.89 6.78
C ALA A 144 17.28 -23.77 8.04
N ASP A 145 18.11 -23.36 9.02
CA ASP A 145 18.39 -24.10 10.27
C ASP A 145 17.72 -23.46 11.51
N ALA A 146 16.85 -22.45 11.37
CA ALA A 146 16.19 -21.85 12.52
C ALA A 146 15.11 -22.79 13.08
N PRO A 147 15.11 -23.12 14.39
CA PRO A 147 14.10 -23.97 15.00
C PRO A 147 12.72 -23.29 14.89
N ASP A 148 11.68 -24.07 14.57
CA ASP A 148 10.31 -23.59 14.56
C ASP A 148 9.96 -22.95 15.90
N ALA A 149 9.61 -21.67 15.89
CA ALA A 149 9.06 -21.01 17.06
C ALA A 149 7.72 -21.68 17.38
N ALA A 150 7.70 -22.53 18.40
CA ALA A 150 6.51 -23.22 18.85
C ALA A 150 5.43 -22.20 19.24
N GLY A 151 4.35 -22.11 18.45
CA GLY A 151 3.18 -21.35 18.85
C GLY A 151 2.23 -20.78 17.82
N SER A 152 2.48 -20.87 16.52
CA SER A 152 1.49 -20.48 15.53
C SER A 152 1.07 -21.67 14.66
N ALA A 153 0.06 -22.41 15.13
CA ALA A 153 -0.70 -23.33 14.29
C ALA A 153 -1.60 -22.49 13.38
N GLY A 154 -1.12 -22.16 12.19
CA GLY A 154 -1.85 -21.40 11.18
C GLY A 154 -1.10 -21.44 9.87
N GLU A 155 -1.54 -22.35 9.00
CA GLU A 155 -1.23 -22.50 7.57
C GLU A 155 0.23 -22.83 7.19
N ALA A 156 0.35 -23.97 6.54
CA ALA A 156 1.59 -24.51 6.01
C ALA A 156 2.25 -23.51 5.03
N GLY A 157 3.45 -23.01 5.36
CA GLY A 157 4.36 -22.46 4.37
C GLY A 157 4.89 -21.05 4.55
N ALA A 158 4.60 -20.31 5.61
CA ALA A 158 5.21 -18.99 5.79
C ALA A 158 6.66 -19.12 6.31
N ALA A 159 7.60 -19.28 5.39
CA ALA A 159 9.02 -19.41 5.69
C ALA A 159 9.68 -18.03 5.80
N GLY A 160 9.45 -17.29 6.90
CA GLY A 160 10.02 -15.97 7.14
C GLY A 160 9.55 -15.35 8.44
N ASP A 161 10.22 -14.27 8.86
CA ASP A 161 9.86 -13.51 10.05
C ASP A 161 9.35 -12.13 9.64
N VAL A 162 8.17 -11.75 10.11
CA VAL A 162 7.68 -10.38 10.01
C VAL A 162 8.34 -9.55 11.10
N LEU A 163 9.05 -8.49 10.70
CA LEU A 163 9.80 -7.61 11.59
C LEU A 163 9.03 -6.33 11.95
N PHE A 164 8.17 -5.87 11.05
CA PHE A 164 7.41 -4.64 11.24
C PHE A 164 6.14 -4.66 10.39
N GLU A 165 5.07 -4.14 10.94
CA GLU A 165 3.81 -3.90 10.23
C GLU A 165 3.24 -2.55 10.63
N THR A 166 2.59 -1.88 9.70
CA THR A 166 1.89 -0.62 9.97
C THR A 166 0.82 -0.37 8.92
N GLU A 167 -0.09 0.53 9.25
CA GLU A 167 -1.07 1.08 8.32
C GLU A 167 -1.00 2.60 8.29
N GLY A 168 -1.15 3.16 7.09
CA GLY A 168 -1.36 4.58 6.91
C GLY A 168 -2.73 4.82 6.28
N VAL A 169 -3.40 5.86 6.73
CA VAL A 169 -4.74 6.23 6.26
C VAL A 169 -4.77 7.71 5.90
N ILE A 170 -5.51 8.05 4.86
CA ILE A 170 -5.94 9.43 4.57
C ILE A 170 -7.46 9.44 4.44
N GLU A 171 -8.11 10.25 5.29
CA GLU A 171 -9.55 10.46 5.23
C GLU A 171 -9.88 11.57 4.23
N GLY A 172 -10.97 11.37 3.50
CA GLY A 172 -11.45 12.32 2.50
C GLY A 172 -12.87 11.99 2.06
N ARG A 173 -13.19 12.33 0.83
CA ARG A 173 -14.48 11.97 0.23
C ARG A 173 -14.35 11.78 -1.29
N ILE A 174 -15.33 11.13 -1.86
CA ILE A 174 -15.43 11.04 -3.33
C ILE A 174 -15.92 12.37 -3.89
N ALA A 175 -15.20 12.93 -4.84
CA ALA A 175 -15.56 14.15 -5.57
C ALA A 175 -16.80 13.92 -6.45
N ASP A 176 -17.51 15.00 -6.79
CA ASP A 176 -18.70 14.93 -7.66
C ASP A 176 -18.36 14.55 -9.10
N ALA A 177 -17.14 14.86 -9.54
CA ALA A 177 -16.58 14.49 -10.83
C ALA A 177 -15.07 14.31 -10.72
N PRO A 178 -14.43 13.54 -11.61
CA PRO A 178 -12.98 13.45 -11.67
C PRO A 178 -12.35 14.81 -11.98
N SER A 179 -11.24 15.14 -11.30
CA SER A 179 -10.43 16.36 -11.52
C SER A 179 -8.94 16.02 -11.42
N GLY A 180 -8.13 16.79 -12.14
CA GLY A 180 -6.69 16.66 -12.16
C GLY A 180 -6.17 15.60 -13.15
N ALA A 181 -4.85 15.66 -13.38
CA ALA A 181 -4.15 14.77 -14.30
C ALA A 181 -2.92 14.10 -13.65
N GLY A 182 -2.63 14.43 -12.41
CA GLY A 182 -1.52 13.86 -11.63
C GLY A 182 -1.92 12.56 -10.92
N GLY A 183 -0.98 12.02 -10.17
CA GLY A 183 -1.20 10.81 -9.38
C GLY A 183 -1.46 9.57 -10.21
N PHE A 184 -2.24 8.64 -9.66
CA PHE A 184 -2.66 7.41 -10.32
C PHE A 184 -3.89 6.80 -9.63
N GLY A 185 -4.51 5.81 -10.26
CA GLY A 185 -5.60 5.06 -9.66
C GLY A 185 -6.85 5.92 -9.46
N TYR A 186 -7.29 6.01 -8.22
CA TYR A 186 -8.49 6.73 -7.80
C TYR A 186 -8.22 8.19 -7.38
N ASP A 187 -6.99 8.69 -7.49
CA ASP A 187 -6.63 10.06 -7.13
C ASP A 187 -7.55 11.13 -7.77
N PRO A 188 -7.97 11.00 -9.04
CA PRO A 188 -8.85 11.99 -9.68
C PRO A 188 -10.24 12.13 -9.04
N ILE A 189 -10.69 11.13 -8.30
CA ILE A 189 -12.01 11.17 -7.63
C ILE A 189 -11.90 11.29 -6.11
N PHE A 190 -10.69 11.27 -5.53
CA PHE A 190 -10.48 11.41 -4.09
C PHE A 190 -10.24 12.87 -3.71
N PHE A 191 -11.24 13.51 -3.13
CA PHE A 191 -11.18 14.90 -2.68
C PHE A 191 -10.63 14.98 -1.24
N TYR A 192 -9.56 15.75 -1.07
CA TYR A 192 -8.96 16.00 0.24
C TYR A 192 -9.32 17.41 0.72
N ALA A 193 -10.21 17.49 1.69
CA ALA A 193 -10.79 18.75 2.15
C ALA A 193 -9.77 19.81 2.60
N PRO A 194 -8.66 19.46 3.33
CA PRO A 194 -7.66 20.45 3.71
C PRO A 194 -6.97 21.14 2.54
N TYR A 195 -6.92 20.50 1.36
CA TYR A 195 -6.37 21.09 0.14
C TYR A 195 -7.44 21.68 -0.79
N GLY A 196 -8.73 21.41 -0.52
CA GLY A 196 -9.85 21.89 -1.34
C GLY A 196 -9.88 21.34 -2.77
N ARG A 197 -9.20 20.22 -3.04
CA ARG A 197 -9.05 19.63 -4.38
C ARG A 197 -8.79 18.11 -4.30
N THR A 198 -8.79 17.44 -5.45
CA THR A 198 -8.48 16.01 -5.52
C THR A 198 -6.98 15.76 -5.37
N LEU A 199 -6.61 14.52 -5.05
CA LEU A 199 -5.20 14.12 -4.99
C LEU A 199 -4.52 14.12 -6.36
N ALA A 200 -5.26 14.12 -7.45
CA ALA A 200 -4.71 14.29 -8.80
C ALA A 200 -4.42 15.74 -9.18
N ASP A 201 -4.89 16.71 -8.38
CA ASP A 201 -4.65 18.15 -8.54
C ASP A 201 -3.50 18.68 -7.66
N VAL A 202 -2.84 17.82 -6.89
CA VAL A 202 -1.70 18.20 -6.05
C VAL A 202 -0.38 17.66 -6.63
N SER A 203 0.73 18.29 -6.25
CA SER A 203 2.05 17.77 -6.60
C SER A 203 2.36 16.46 -5.87
N ASP A 204 3.27 15.65 -6.43
CA ASP A 204 3.70 14.39 -5.79
C ASP A 204 4.24 14.63 -4.37
N ALA A 205 4.94 15.74 -4.13
CA ALA A 205 5.46 16.11 -2.82
C ALA A 205 4.35 16.49 -1.82
N GLU A 206 3.31 17.21 -2.26
CA GLU A 206 2.14 17.53 -1.44
C GLU A 206 1.37 16.24 -1.11
N LYS A 207 1.16 15.37 -2.11
CA LYS A 207 0.50 14.09 -1.93
C LYS A 207 1.25 13.20 -0.94
N LEU A 208 2.57 13.06 -1.08
CA LEU A 208 3.38 12.21 -0.19
C LEU A 208 3.30 12.65 1.28
N ARG A 209 3.18 13.95 1.54
CA ARG A 209 3.04 14.47 2.92
C ARG A 209 1.77 14.01 3.62
N VAL A 210 0.66 13.85 2.90
CA VAL A 210 -0.67 13.60 3.48
C VAL A 210 -1.22 12.21 3.17
N SER A 211 -0.69 11.52 2.17
CA SER A 211 -1.25 10.25 1.70
C SER A 211 -1.06 9.10 2.70
N HIS A 212 -1.94 8.12 2.58
CA HIS A 212 -1.86 6.82 3.26
C HIS A 212 -0.48 6.18 3.14
N ARG A 213 0.06 6.11 1.90
CA ARG A 213 1.39 5.56 1.64
C ARG A 213 2.48 6.38 2.30
N GLY A 214 2.42 7.71 2.18
CA GLY A 214 3.37 8.60 2.85
C GLY A 214 3.36 8.42 4.38
N ALA A 215 2.19 8.23 5.00
CA ALA A 215 2.07 7.94 6.43
C ALA A 215 2.72 6.60 6.79
N ALA A 216 2.35 5.51 6.11
CA ALA A 216 2.89 4.18 6.38
C ALA A 216 4.42 4.11 6.18
N PHE A 217 4.95 4.71 5.12
CA PHE A 217 6.39 4.71 4.88
C PHE A 217 7.19 5.62 5.83
N ARG A 218 6.60 6.67 6.40
CA ARG A 218 7.24 7.43 7.50
C ARG A 218 7.42 6.57 8.75
N GLU A 219 6.45 5.71 9.08
CA GLU A 219 6.57 4.78 10.20
C GLU A 219 7.65 3.73 9.93
N LEU A 220 7.69 3.16 8.71
CA LEU A 220 8.75 2.24 8.31
C LEU A 220 10.13 2.90 8.38
N ARG A 221 10.27 4.13 7.87
CA ARG A 221 11.51 4.89 7.96
C ARG A 221 11.97 5.04 9.41
N ALA A 222 11.08 5.47 10.29
CA ALA A 222 11.38 5.63 11.71
C ALA A 222 11.75 4.29 12.40
N PHE A 223 11.20 3.18 11.94
CA PHE A 223 11.60 1.85 12.39
C PHE A 223 13.02 1.50 11.93
N LEU A 224 13.31 1.66 10.63
CA LEU A 224 14.62 1.34 10.04
C LEU A 224 15.76 2.18 10.63
N GLU A 225 15.52 3.46 10.91
CA GLU A 225 16.53 4.38 11.48
C GLU A 225 16.81 4.11 12.97
N ARG A 226 15.97 3.31 13.67
CA ARG A 226 16.15 2.90 15.07
C ARG A 226 16.65 1.47 15.22
N ALA A 227 16.59 0.67 14.18
CA ALA A 227 16.96 -0.73 14.19
C ALA A 227 18.46 -0.92 14.16
#